data_9d0f64bbd1f5257c8ec12ce540e539b5
#
_entry.id   9d0f64bbd1f5257c8ec12ce540e539b5
#
_cell.length_a   1.000
_cell.length_b   1.000
_cell.length_c   1.000
_cell.angle_alpha   90.00
_cell.angle_beta   90.00
_cell.angle_gamma   90.00
#
_symmetry.space_group_name_H-M   'P 1'
#
loop_
_entity.id
_entity.type
_entity.pdbx_description
1 polymer ?
#
loop_
_entity_poly.entity_id
_entity_poly.type
_entity_poly.pdbx_seq_one_letter_code
_entity_poly.pdbx_strand_id
1 'polypeptide(L)'
;MSEVRRTKFNIIILGESRVGKTCLVTVLTGRSFSDVGLLTAGIDFHLVEKEIDGKTYKFKIFDTAGQERYKSISKSSIKLADGILLVFSVDNRESFEKIDEWIESVKEEVNESQKAIIICGNKIDVEERIISYDTGLQFANTHNLKYFETSAKTGQGVNEAFNELYKDIYDLNMKAEKSNIELNELSKNDKKKKTCC
;
A
#
# COMPACT_ATOMS: atom_id res chain seq x y z
N MET A 1 15.77 -16.92 23.67
CA MET A 1 14.89 -17.34 22.57
C MET A 1 14.89 -16.18 21.58
N SER A 2 15.40 -16.37 20.36
CA SER A 2 15.39 -15.35 19.31
C SER A 2 13.93 -15.08 18.94
N GLU A 3 13.47 -13.86 19.18
CA GLU A 3 12.15 -13.42 18.70
C GLU A 3 12.09 -13.59 17.17
N VAL A 4 11.14 -14.39 16.71
CA VAL A 4 10.91 -14.58 15.28
C VAL A 4 10.25 -13.30 14.76
N ARG A 5 11.05 -12.39 14.20
CA ARG A 5 10.55 -11.15 13.59
C ARG A 5 9.72 -11.49 12.35
N ARG A 6 8.63 -10.76 12.20
CA ARG A 6 7.77 -10.88 11.02
C ARG A 6 8.52 -10.42 9.77
N THR A 7 8.57 -11.27 8.75
CA THR A 7 9.28 -11.03 7.47
C THR A 7 8.36 -11.11 6.26
N LYS A 8 7.06 -11.28 6.46
CA LYS A 8 6.07 -11.39 5.38
C LYS A 8 4.98 -10.34 5.57
N PHE A 9 4.75 -9.54 4.54
CA PHE A 9 3.80 -8.45 4.55
C PHE A 9 2.87 -8.52 3.34
N ASN A 10 1.65 -8.01 3.51
CA ASN A 10 0.64 -7.95 2.47
C ASN A 10 0.45 -6.50 2.01
N ILE A 11 0.43 -6.29 0.71
CA ILE A 11 0.12 -5.01 0.09
C ILE A 11 -1.13 -5.21 -0.78
N ILE A 12 -2.07 -4.29 -0.68
CA ILE A 12 -3.23 -4.25 -1.59
C ILE A 12 -3.16 -2.99 -2.44
N ILE A 13 -3.53 -3.13 -3.72
CA ILE A 13 -3.65 -1.99 -4.63
C ILE A 13 -5.13 -1.74 -4.88
N LEU A 14 -5.59 -0.53 -4.58
CA LEU A 14 -6.98 -0.11 -4.70
C LEU A 14 -7.08 1.07 -5.68
N GLY A 15 -8.24 1.25 -6.26
CA GLY A 15 -8.55 2.31 -7.22
C GLY A 15 -9.48 1.81 -8.32
N GLU A 16 -10.01 2.74 -9.10
CA GLU A 16 -10.98 2.48 -10.15
C GLU A 16 -10.44 1.56 -11.25
N SER A 17 -11.37 1.04 -12.06
CA SER A 17 -10.99 0.26 -13.23
C SER A 17 -10.16 1.10 -14.22
N ARG A 18 -9.21 0.46 -14.93
CA ARG A 18 -8.38 1.06 -15.97
C ARG A 18 -7.40 2.16 -15.52
N VAL A 19 -7.22 2.39 -14.22
CA VAL A 19 -6.17 3.31 -13.73
C VAL A 19 -4.75 2.75 -13.85
N GLY A 20 -4.62 1.46 -14.16
CA GLY A 20 -3.33 0.82 -14.44
C GLY A 20 -2.72 0.03 -13.27
N LYS A 21 -3.51 -0.42 -12.28
CA LYS A 21 -3.04 -1.21 -11.12
C LYS A 21 -2.22 -2.44 -11.55
N THR A 22 -2.79 -3.28 -12.40
CA THR A 22 -2.13 -4.47 -12.96
C THR A 22 -0.86 -4.13 -13.71
N CYS A 23 -0.87 -3.05 -14.50
CA CYS A 23 0.32 -2.61 -15.23
C CYS A 23 1.44 -2.17 -14.29
N LEU A 24 1.12 -1.48 -13.20
CA LEU A 24 2.11 -1.10 -12.17
C LEU A 24 2.80 -2.32 -11.58
N VAL A 25 2.03 -3.36 -11.21
CA VAL A 25 2.59 -4.61 -10.66
C VAL A 25 3.40 -5.38 -11.70
N THR A 26 2.93 -5.40 -12.95
CA THR A 26 3.65 -6.03 -14.06
C THR A 26 5.03 -5.43 -14.25
N VAL A 27 5.11 -4.08 -14.28
CA VAL A 27 6.39 -3.36 -14.41
C VAL A 27 7.26 -3.54 -13.18
N LEU A 28 6.70 -3.43 -11.97
CA LEU A 28 7.42 -3.66 -10.72
C LEU A 28 8.11 -5.03 -10.66
N THR A 29 7.47 -6.05 -11.23
CA THR A 29 7.98 -7.43 -11.27
C THR A 29 8.91 -7.70 -12.46
N GLY A 30 9.33 -6.65 -13.20
CA GLY A 30 10.27 -6.75 -14.32
C GLY A 30 9.68 -7.35 -15.60
N ARG A 31 8.35 -7.42 -15.71
CA ARG A 31 7.65 -7.83 -16.92
C ARG A 31 7.40 -6.63 -17.83
N SER A 32 7.23 -6.90 -19.13
CA SER A 32 6.95 -5.84 -20.10
C SER A 32 5.53 -5.27 -19.92
N PHE A 33 5.41 -3.95 -20.04
CA PHE A 33 4.12 -3.30 -20.16
C PHE A 33 3.38 -3.80 -21.41
N SER A 34 2.10 -4.13 -21.26
CA SER A 34 1.22 -4.51 -22.38
C SER A 34 0.12 -3.46 -22.51
N ASP A 35 0.02 -2.85 -23.71
CA ASP A 35 -1.07 -1.92 -24.05
C ASP A 35 -2.44 -2.64 -24.16
N VAL A 36 -2.44 -3.97 -24.15
CA VAL A 36 -3.67 -4.75 -24.15
C VAL A 36 -4.27 -4.67 -22.77
N GLY A 37 -5.25 -3.80 -22.61
CA GLY A 37 -6.00 -3.61 -21.39
C GLY A 37 -6.83 -4.84 -21.02
N LEU A 38 -6.18 -5.88 -20.55
CA LEU A 38 -6.84 -7.03 -19.96
C LEU A 38 -7.48 -6.56 -18.63
N LEU A 39 -8.79 -6.67 -18.55
CA LEU A 39 -9.48 -6.51 -17.27
C LEU A 39 -9.06 -7.68 -16.38
N THR A 40 -8.49 -7.37 -15.23
CA THR A 40 -8.14 -8.38 -14.23
C THR A 40 -9.43 -9.06 -13.76
N ALA A 41 -9.51 -10.37 -13.90
CA ALA A 41 -10.65 -11.15 -13.43
C ALA A 41 -10.33 -11.68 -12.01
N GLY A 42 -10.86 -11.04 -10.97
CA GLY A 42 -10.67 -11.45 -9.59
C GLY A 42 -9.48 -10.76 -8.89
N ILE A 43 -8.80 -11.48 -8.02
CA ILE A 43 -7.60 -11.03 -7.31
C ILE A 43 -6.44 -11.92 -7.75
N ASP A 44 -5.40 -11.31 -8.30
CA ASP A 44 -4.10 -11.97 -8.54
C ASP A 44 -3.10 -11.51 -7.48
N PHE A 45 -2.02 -12.26 -7.29
CA PHE A 45 -0.98 -11.87 -6.35
C PHE A 45 0.41 -12.09 -6.90
N HIS A 46 1.32 -11.20 -6.50
CA HIS A 46 2.73 -11.25 -6.85
C HIS A 46 3.58 -11.23 -5.60
N LEU A 47 4.70 -11.95 -5.62
CA LEU A 47 5.68 -11.97 -4.52
C LEU A 47 6.90 -11.13 -4.95
N VAL A 48 7.27 -10.18 -4.11
CA VAL A 48 8.48 -9.37 -4.25
C VAL A 48 9.33 -9.55 -3.00
N GLU A 49 10.63 -9.78 -3.19
CA GLU A 49 11.60 -9.84 -2.11
C GLU A 49 12.42 -8.55 -2.10
N LYS A 50 12.60 -7.97 -0.92
CA LYS A 50 13.43 -6.77 -0.71
C LYS A 50 14.34 -6.98 0.48
N GLU A 51 15.57 -6.54 0.33
CA GLU A 51 16.51 -6.44 1.43
C GLU A 51 16.37 -5.08 2.11
N ILE A 52 16.12 -5.09 3.43
CA ILE A 52 16.04 -3.91 4.28
C ILE A 52 16.87 -4.21 5.53
N ASP A 53 17.83 -3.36 5.86
CA ASP A 53 18.74 -3.51 7.00
C ASP A 53 19.42 -4.91 7.05
N GLY A 54 19.88 -5.41 5.89
CA GLY A 54 20.60 -6.69 5.76
C GLY A 54 19.74 -7.92 5.97
N LYS A 55 18.40 -7.79 5.89
CA LYS A 55 17.44 -8.89 5.97
C LYS A 55 16.49 -8.90 4.79
N THR A 56 16.14 -10.08 4.33
CA THR A 56 15.18 -10.26 3.25
C THR A 56 13.75 -10.30 3.79
N TYR A 57 12.91 -9.41 3.27
CA TYR A 57 11.48 -9.33 3.53
C TYR A 57 10.69 -9.70 2.27
N LYS A 58 9.56 -10.37 2.47
CA LYS A 58 8.67 -10.83 1.41
C LYS A 58 7.38 -10.01 1.42
N PHE A 59 7.10 -9.36 0.30
CA PHE A 59 5.88 -8.60 0.11
C PHE A 59 4.95 -9.33 -0.87
N LYS A 60 3.77 -9.69 -0.40
CA LYS A 60 2.71 -10.24 -1.24
C LYS A 60 1.81 -9.11 -1.68
N ILE A 61 1.85 -8.79 -2.97
CA ILE A 61 1.09 -7.69 -3.57
C ILE A 61 -0.17 -8.28 -4.20
N PHE A 62 -1.32 -7.86 -3.72
CA PHE A 62 -2.62 -8.24 -4.26
C PHE A 62 -3.07 -7.21 -5.28
N ASP A 63 -3.07 -7.63 -6.55
CA ASP A 63 -3.63 -6.87 -7.66
C ASP A 63 -5.14 -7.14 -7.71
N THR A 64 -5.93 -6.12 -7.41
CA THR A 64 -7.38 -6.25 -7.42
C THR A 64 -7.95 -5.87 -8.79
N ALA A 65 -8.92 -6.64 -9.28
CA ALA A 65 -9.76 -6.18 -10.36
C ALA A 65 -10.40 -4.85 -9.94
N GLY A 66 -10.24 -3.80 -10.75
CA GLY A 66 -10.85 -2.50 -10.52
C GLY A 66 -12.36 -2.52 -10.73
N GLN A 67 -13.00 -3.58 -10.20
CA GLN A 67 -14.43 -3.70 -10.25
C GLN A 67 -14.98 -3.29 -8.89
N GLU A 68 -15.52 -2.08 -8.83
CA GLU A 68 -16.39 -1.56 -7.78
C GLU A 68 -17.50 -2.55 -7.35
N ARG A 69 -17.72 -3.60 -8.14
CA ARG A 69 -18.69 -4.68 -7.88
C ARG A 69 -18.30 -5.63 -6.74
N TYR A 70 -17.02 -5.61 -6.30
CA TYR A 70 -16.53 -6.50 -5.24
C TYR A 70 -16.10 -5.76 -3.96
N LYS A 71 -16.88 -4.75 -3.54
CA LYS A 71 -16.63 -4.03 -2.27
C LYS A 71 -16.41 -4.98 -1.06
N SER A 72 -17.08 -6.13 -1.05
CA SER A 72 -16.94 -7.12 0.03
C SER A 72 -15.58 -7.83 0.05
N ILE A 73 -14.99 -8.11 -1.11
CA ILE A 73 -13.66 -8.74 -1.21
C ILE A 73 -12.59 -7.75 -0.79
N SER A 74 -12.75 -6.47 -1.19
CA SER A 74 -11.84 -5.39 -0.81
C SER A 74 -11.78 -5.19 0.71
N LYS A 75 -12.91 -5.24 1.43
CA LYS A 75 -12.96 -5.06 2.89
C LYS A 75 -12.11 -6.06 3.66
N SER A 76 -12.25 -7.35 3.38
CA SER A 76 -11.43 -8.39 4.02
C SER A 76 -9.93 -8.23 3.69
N SER A 77 -9.61 -7.84 2.45
CA SER A 77 -8.25 -7.64 2.01
C SER A 77 -7.61 -6.39 2.65
N ILE A 78 -8.38 -5.32 2.85
CA ILE A 78 -7.96 -4.11 3.58
C ILE A 78 -7.53 -4.46 5.02
N LYS A 79 -8.32 -5.28 5.72
CA LYS A 79 -7.99 -5.73 7.08
C LYS A 79 -6.65 -6.47 7.16
N LEU A 80 -6.39 -7.32 6.18
CA LEU A 80 -5.19 -8.16 6.13
C LEU A 80 -3.96 -7.44 5.55
N ALA A 81 -4.14 -6.28 4.91
CA ALA A 81 -3.05 -5.53 4.33
C ALA A 81 -2.20 -4.84 5.40
N ASP A 82 -0.91 -4.81 5.20
CA ASP A 82 0.07 -4.01 5.95
C ASP A 82 0.34 -2.68 5.24
N GLY A 83 0.22 -2.69 3.91
CA GLY A 83 0.35 -1.53 3.05
C GLY A 83 -0.76 -1.43 2.02
N ILE A 84 -1.12 -0.21 1.66
CA ILE A 84 -2.19 0.12 0.71
C ILE A 84 -1.67 1.14 -0.28
N LEU A 85 -1.79 0.83 -1.58
CA LEU A 85 -1.52 1.76 -2.66
C LEU A 85 -2.85 2.17 -3.28
N LEU A 86 -3.23 3.44 -3.12
CA LEU A 86 -4.43 4.03 -3.72
C LEU A 86 -4.07 4.65 -5.06
N VAL A 87 -4.60 4.12 -6.16
CA VAL A 87 -4.20 4.50 -7.51
C VAL A 87 -5.33 5.19 -8.25
N PHE A 88 -5.04 6.37 -8.81
CA PHE A 88 -5.86 7.02 -9.81
C PHE A 88 -5.08 7.28 -11.10
N SER A 89 -5.75 7.68 -12.16
CA SER A 89 -5.12 8.05 -13.43
C SER A 89 -5.15 9.57 -13.62
N VAL A 90 -4.00 10.19 -13.94
CA VAL A 90 -3.91 11.66 -14.09
C VAL A 90 -4.70 12.21 -15.27
N ASP A 91 -5.13 11.34 -16.19
CA ASP A 91 -6.02 11.64 -17.34
C ASP A 91 -7.50 11.45 -17.02
N ASN A 92 -7.87 11.08 -15.78
CA ASN A 92 -9.24 10.73 -15.42
C ASN A 92 -9.66 11.36 -14.09
N ARG A 93 -10.45 12.43 -14.16
CA ARG A 93 -10.97 13.16 -12.99
C ARG A 93 -11.81 12.28 -12.08
N GLU A 94 -12.69 11.44 -12.64
CA GLU A 94 -13.56 10.57 -11.86
C GLU A 94 -12.73 9.60 -10.99
N SER A 95 -11.67 9.01 -11.54
CA SER A 95 -10.79 8.12 -10.79
C SER A 95 -10.06 8.83 -9.65
N PHE A 96 -9.76 10.13 -9.79
CA PHE A 96 -9.18 10.94 -8.74
C PHE A 96 -10.19 11.25 -7.63
N GLU A 97 -11.41 11.68 -7.99
CA GLU A 97 -12.48 11.99 -7.04
C GLU A 97 -12.89 10.76 -6.22
N LYS A 98 -12.81 9.56 -6.81
CA LYS A 98 -13.06 8.30 -6.11
C LYS A 98 -12.03 7.91 -5.06
N ILE A 99 -10.86 8.55 -5.02
CA ILE A 99 -9.85 8.27 -3.97
C ILE A 99 -10.39 8.57 -2.58
N ASP A 100 -11.22 9.60 -2.41
CA ASP A 100 -11.88 9.88 -1.13
C ASP A 100 -12.71 8.70 -0.64
N GLU A 101 -13.51 8.09 -1.52
CA GLU A 101 -14.33 6.92 -1.17
C GLU A 101 -13.46 5.71 -0.76
N TRP A 102 -12.30 5.55 -1.42
CA TRP A 102 -11.35 4.51 -1.04
C TRP A 102 -10.69 4.78 0.31
N ILE A 103 -10.33 6.03 0.61
CA ILE A 103 -9.80 6.43 1.92
C ILE A 103 -10.84 6.16 3.01
N GLU A 104 -12.09 6.58 2.83
CA GLU A 104 -13.16 6.31 3.79
C GLU A 104 -13.40 4.80 3.99
N SER A 105 -13.36 4.02 2.91
CA SER A 105 -13.48 2.56 3.01
C SER A 105 -12.32 1.93 3.81
N VAL A 106 -11.12 2.49 3.71
CA VAL A 106 -9.98 2.05 4.53
C VAL A 106 -10.19 2.42 5.99
N LYS A 107 -10.64 3.65 6.28
CA LYS A 107 -10.93 4.14 7.64
C LYS A 107 -11.98 3.31 8.36
N GLU A 108 -13.02 2.90 7.65
CA GLU A 108 -14.09 2.05 8.19
C GLU A 108 -13.57 0.67 8.65
N GLU A 109 -12.57 0.13 7.98
CA GLU A 109 -12.12 -1.25 8.20
C GLU A 109 -10.91 -1.37 9.12
N VAL A 110 -10.08 -0.33 9.21
CA VAL A 110 -8.82 -0.36 9.97
C VAL A 110 -8.48 1.00 10.58
N ASN A 111 -7.62 0.98 11.61
CA ASN A 111 -7.00 2.21 12.09
C ASN A 111 -5.86 2.59 11.12
N GLU A 112 -6.01 3.72 10.43
CA GLU A 112 -5.04 4.22 9.45
C GLU A 112 -3.61 4.35 10.00
N SER A 113 -3.47 4.74 11.27
CA SER A 113 -2.16 4.90 11.90
C SER A 113 -1.34 3.60 12.00
N GLN A 114 -1.99 2.45 11.74
CA GLN A 114 -1.36 1.13 11.78
C GLN A 114 -1.06 0.57 10.37
N LYS A 115 -1.35 1.34 9.32
CA LYS A 115 -1.17 0.91 7.93
C LYS A 115 -0.30 1.91 7.17
N ALA A 116 0.55 1.41 6.30
CA ALA A 116 1.26 2.25 5.34
C ALA A 116 0.33 2.53 4.16
N ILE A 117 0.02 3.80 3.90
CA ILE A 117 -0.91 4.20 2.83
C ILE A 117 -0.23 5.24 1.96
N ILE A 118 -0.23 5.01 0.64
CA ILE A 118 0.32 5.93 -0.36
C ILE A 118 -0.71 6.18 -1.45
N ILE A 119 -0.84 7.44 -1.88
CA ILE A 119 -1.63 7.84 -3.05
C ILE A 119 -0.70 7.91 -4.26
N CYS A 120 -1.14 7.31 -5.37
CA CYS A 120 -0.38 7.21 -6.60
C CYS A 120 -1.17 7.74 -7.81
N GLY A 121 -0.69 8.83 -8.43
CA GLY A 121 -1.17 9.33 -9.70
C GLY A 121 -0.44 8.62 -10.85
N ASN A 122 -1.12 7.72 -11.53
CA ASN A 122 -0.53 6.93 -12.63
C ASN A 122 -0.80 7.53 -14.01
N LYS A 123 -0.09 7.05 -15.01
CA LYS A 123 -0.13 7.45 -16.42
C LYS A 123 0.38 8.87 -16.68
N ILE A 124 1.43 9.29 -16.00
CA ILE A 124 2.02 10.63 -16.21
C ILE A 124 2.66 10.83 -17.59
N ASP A 125 2.73 9.78 -18.38
CA ASP A 125 3.20 9.76 -19.77
C ASP A 125 2.15 10.21 -20.80
N VAL A 126 0.91 10.50 -20.38
CA VAL A 126 -0.14 10.99 -21.27
C VAL A 126 0.08 12.44 -21.67
N GLU A 127 -0.30 12.80 -22.90
CA GLU A 127 -0.19 14.16 -23.39
C GLU A 127 -1.23 15.09 -22.74
N GLU A 128 -2.46 14.62 -22.58
CA GLU A 128 -3.56 15.36 -21.97
C GLU A 128 -3.77 14.97 -20.52
N ARG A 129 -3.09 15.68 -19.65
CA ARG A 129 -3.20 15.52 -18.22
C ARG A 129 -4.33 16.39 -17.66
N ILE A 130 -5.23 15.83 -16.87
CA ILE A 130 -6.36 16.52 -16.22
C ILE A 130 -6.02 16.90 -14.77
N ILE A 131 -5.34 16.02 -14.02
CA ILE A 131 -4.95 16.25 -12.62
C ILE A 131 -3.49 16.68 -12.58
N SER A 132 -3.22 17.92 -12.15
CA SER A 132 -1.85 18.40 -12.00
C SER A 132 -1.14 17.73 -10.82
N TYR A 133 0.20 17.76 -10.83
CA TYR A 133 1.00 17.28 -9.70
C TYR A 133 0.60 17.96 -8.39
N ASP A 134 0.47 19.30 -8.43
CA ASP A 134 0.12 20.10 -7.25
C ASP A 134 -1.27 19.76 -6.72
N THR A 135 -2.24 19.48 -7.60
CA THR A 135 -3.58 19.04 -7.20
C THR A 135 -3.52 17.70 -6.46
N GLY A 136 -2.79 16.73 -6.99
CA GLY A 136 -2.61 15.43 -6.36
C GLY A 136 -1.87 15.52 -5.02
N LEU A 137 -0.80 16.32 -4.97
CA LEU A 137 -0.02 16.55 -3.76
C LEU A 137 -0.84 17.26 -2.67
N GLN A 138 -1.57 18.32 -3.01
CA GLN A 138 -2.44 19.03 -2.06
C GLN A 138 -3.50 18.10 -1.50
N PHE A 139 -4.15 17.30 -2.35
CA PHE A 139 -5.12 16.31 -1.91
C PHE A 139 -4.52 15.30 -0.93
N ALA A 140 -3.37 14.72 -1.23
CA ALA A 140 -2.68 13.80 -0.35
C ALA A 140 -2.32 14.43 1.00
N ASN A 141 -1.87 15.70 0.99
CA ASN A 141 -1.56 16.45 2.20
C ASN A 141 -2.78 16.68 3.10
N THR A 142 -3.98 16.90 2.54
CA THR A 142 -5.21 17.04 3.35
C THR A 142 -5.55 15.77 4.13
N HIS A 143 -5.11 14.61 3.64
CA HIS A 143 -5.26 13.31 4.29
C HIS A 143 -4.03 12.87 5.10
N ASN A 144 -2.96 13.69 5.17
CA ASN A 144 -1.67 13.34 5.76
C ASN A 144 -1.04 12.07 5.14
N LEU A 145 -1.25 11.86 3.85
CA LEU A 145 -0.73 10.73 3.08
C LEU A 145 0.39 11.17 2.13
N LYS A 146 1.29 10.25 1.80
CA LYS A 146 2.33 10.47 0.79
C LYS A 146 1.74 10.39 -0.61
N TYR A 147 2.30 11.18 -1.52
CA TYR A 147 1.91 11.22 -2.93
C TYR A 147 3.09 10.87 -3.84
N PHE A 148 2.84 10.00 -4.79
CA PHE A 148 3.78 9.64 -5.84
C PHE A 148 3.11 9.70 -7.20
N GLU A 149 3.90 10.00 -8.22
CA GLU A 149 3.47 9.93 -9.60
C GLU A 149 4.22 8.84 -10.35
N THR A 150 3.49 8.12 -11.19
CA THR A 150 4.03 6.95 -11.90
C THR A 150 3.57 6.89 -13.35
N SER A 151 4.37 6.24 -14.17
CA SER A 151 3.94 5.72 -15.47
C SER A 151 4.24 4.24 -15.53
N ALA A 152 3.22 3.42 -15.53
CA ALA A 152 3.39 1.99 -15.79
C ALA A 152 3.89 1.72 -17.22
N LYS A 153 3.70 2.65 -18.17
CA LYS A 153 4.16 2.52 -19.54
C LYS A 153 5.66 2.71 -19.68
N THR A 154 6.22 3.73 -19.00
CA THR A 154 7.65 4.07 -19.07
C THR A 154 8.48 3.47 -17.92
N GLY A 155 7.83 3.02 -16.84
CA GLY A 155 8.45 2.58 -15.61
C GLY A 155 8.80 3.71 -14.63
N GLN A 156 8.59 4.97 -15.03
CA GLN A 156 8.94 6.13 -14.21
C GLN A 156 8.17 6.13 -12.89
N GLY A 157 8.85 6.37 -11.77
CA GLY A 157 8.27 6.53 -10.43
C GLY A 157 7.75 5.25 -9.79
N VAL A 158 7.68 4.13 -10.53
CA VAL A 158 7.08 2.88 -10.03
C VAL A 158 7.90 2.30 -8.88
N ASN A 159 9.20 2.15 -9.07
CA ASN A 159 10.07 1.61 -8.03
C ASN A 159 10.14 2.52 -6.80
N GLU A 160 10.15 3.84 -7.00
CA GLU A 160 10.18 4.84 -5.95
C GLU A 160 8.95 4.75 -5.05
N ALA A 161 7.75 4.70 -5.63
CA ALA A 161 6.49 4.57 -4.90
C ALA A 161 6.43 3.27 -4.08
N PHE A 162 6.81 2.14 -4.66
CA PHE A 162 6.80 0.87 -3.95
C PHE A 162 7.90 0.75 -2.91
N ASN A 163 9.11 1.27 -3.17
CA ASN A 163 10.19 1.27 -2.19
C ASN A 163 9.82 2.10 -0.95
N GLU A 164 9.14 3.24 -1.13
CA GLU A 164 8.66 4.03 0.00
C GLU A 164 7.58 3.27 0.78
N LEU A 165 6.66 2.59 0.09
CA LEU A 165 5.64 1.77 0.74
C LEU A 165 6.25 0.61 1.54
N TYR A 166 7.26 -0.07 1.01
CA TYR A 166 7.98 -1.13 1.73
C TYR A 166 8.65 -0.60 3.00
N LYS A 167 9.28 0.57 2.90
CA LYS A 167 9.93 1.24 4.02
C LYS A 167 8.91 1.61 5.10
N ASP A 168 7.79 2.22 4.73
CA ASP A 168 6.74 2.60 5.68
C ASP A 168 6.16 1.38 6.41
N ILE A 169 5.93 0.28 5.71
CA ILE A 169 5.49 -0.98 6.31
C ILE A 169 6.53 -1.49 7.31
N TYR A 170 7.80 -1.48 6.93
CA TYR A 170 8.88 -1.91 7.79
C TYR A 170 8.97 -1.05 9.06
N ASP A 171 8.94 0.28 8.93
CA ASP A 171 9.04 1.22 10.04
C ASP A 171 7.87 1.07 11.02
N LEU A 172 6.64 0.89 10.52
CA LEU A 172 5.46 0.64 11.35
C LEU A 172 5.57 -0.69 12.10
N ASN A 173 6.03 -1.75 11.44
CA ASN A 173 6.23 -3.04 12.08
C ASN A 173 7.29 -2.96 13.19
N MET A 174 8.40 -2.28 12.95
CA MET A 174 9.47 -2.09 13.94
C MET A 174 9.02 -1.28 15.15
N LYS A 175 8.18 -0.27 14.95
CA LYS A 175 7.56 0.49 16.06
C LYS A 175 6.63 -0.39 16.90
N ALA A 176 5.78 -1.18 16.24
CA ALA A 176 4.87 -2.10 16.93
C ALA A 176 5.61 -3.18 17.73
N GLU A 177 6.70 -3.74 17.20
CA GLU A 177 7.54 -4.71 17.92
C GLU A 177 8.17 -4.09 19.17
N LYS A 178 8.73 -2.87 19.08
CA LYS A 178 9.32 -2.18 20.22
C LYS A 178 8.29 -1.92 21.33
N SER A 179 7.12 -1.42 20.97
CA SER A 179 6.03 -1.17 21.95
C SER A 179 5.58 -2.46 22.65
N ASN A 180 5.51 -3.58 21.94
CA ASN A 180 5.16 -4.87 22.53
C ASN A 180 6.22 -5.40 23.49
N ILE A 181 7.50 -5.16 23.22
CA ILE A 181 8.61 -5.54 24.11
C ILE A 181 8.52 -4.75 25.42
N GLU A 182 8.35 -3.42 25.35
CA GLU A 182 8.22 -2.55 26.52
C GLU A 182 7.02 -2.95 27.40
N LEU A 183 5.87 -3.22 26.81
CA LEU A 183 4.67 -3.67 27.54
C LEU A 183 4.91 -5.02 28.25
N ASN A 184 5.59 -5.94 27.59
CA ASN A 184 5.93 -7.24 28.19
C ASN A 184 6.93 -7.13 29.34
N GLU A 185 7.87 -6.20 29.30
CA GLU A 185 8.82 -5.95 30.40
C GLU A 185 8.14 -5.31 31.61
N LEU A 186 7.24 -4.35 31.37
CA LEU A 186 6.44 -3.74 32.44
C LEU A 186 5.56 -4.77 33.16
N SER A 187 4.90 -5.66 32.41
CA SER A 187 4.04 -6.70 32.97
C SER A 187 4.81 -7.75 33.80
N LYS A 188 6.08 -8.04 33.46
CA LYS A 188 6.96 -8.92 34.23
C LYS A 188 7.44 -8.28 35.52
N ASN A 189 7.68 -6.98 35.52
CA ASN A 189 8.10 -6.23 36.70
C ASN A 189 6.97 -6.10 37.74
N ASP A 190 5.73 -5.91 37.28
CA ASP A 190 4.56 -5.86 38.17
C ASP A 190 4.26 -7.23 38.85
N LYS A 191 4.49 -8.34 38.12
CA LYS A 191 4.35 -9.66 38.71
C LYS A 191 5.43 -9.97 39.76
N LYS A 192 6.67 -9.48 39.57
CA LYS A 192 7.74 -9.63 40.57
C LYS A 192 7.48 -8.83 41.85
N LYS A 193 6.84 -7.68 41.75
CA LYS A 193 6.47 -6.87 42.94
C LYS A 193 5.33 -7.49 43.78
N LYS A 194 4.45 -8.28 43.18
CA LYS A 194 3.34 -8.96 43.87
C LYS A 194 3.72 -10.27 44.56
N THR A 195 4.91 -10.79 44.31
CA THR A 195 5.38 -12.08 44.92
C THR A 195 6.34 -11.88 46.08
N CYS A 196 6.58 -10.63 46.52
CA CYS A 196 7.42 -10.26 47.67
C CYS A 196 6.59 -9.59 48.78
N CYS A 197 5.41 -10.16 49.15
CA CYS A 197 4.68 -9.83 50.35
C CYS A 197 4.23 -11.13 51.02
#